data_9f0556306a818815044262d33fc1ca92
#
_entry.id   9f0556306a818815044262d33fc1ca92
#
_cell.length_a   1.000
_cell.length_b   1.000
_cell.length_c   1.000
_cell.angle_alpha   90.00
_cell.angle_beta   90.00
_cell.angle_gamma   90.00
#
_symmetry.space_group_name_H-M   'P 1'
#
loop_
_entity.id
_entity.type
_entity.pdbx_description
1 polymer ?
#
loop_
_entity_poly.entity_id
_entity_poly.type
_entity_poly.pdbx_seq_one_letter_code
_entity_poly.pdbx_strand_id
1 'polypeptide(L)'
;MGLFDTSYCEYPLPLPEFTEEEIKDIHAGDPDEKGWEDWKDVEWQTKDMENCLDVYNIEDDGQIYVRGTDWFETEKGEVKTEEGSLEKFEKTAEINFYQMFTGKEYDHWVEFKATVWKGEVKEIELVEYKKEDNSDRLDFQEQMKHQIEKGKSRGKLYKAYRYMLVKPLEITRLILAFFVGLTFKIERWLP
;
A
#
# COMPACT_ATOMS: atom_id res chain seq x y z
N MET A 1 0.58 -5.15 10.69
CA MET A 1 0.06 -5.26 9.31
C MET A 1 0.36 -6.69 8.90
N GLY A 2 -0.63 -7.49 8.58
CA GLY A 2 -0.43 -8.89 8.12
C GLY A 2 -0.10 -8.90 6.62
N LEU A 3 0.69 -9.88 6.20
CA LEU A 3 0.84 -10.18 4.77
C LEU A 3 -0.47 -10.84 4.30
N PHE A 4 -0.83 -10.64 3.06
CA PHE A 4 -1.94 -11.29 2.38
C PHE A 4 -1.51 -11.60 0.95
N ASP A 5 -2.15 -12.60 0.38
CA ASP A 5 -1.96 -12.97 -1.01
C ASP A 5 -3.02 -12.28 -1.87
N THR A 6 -2.72 -12.08 -3.15
CA THR A 6 -3.65 -11.49 -4.12
C THR A 6 -4.27 -12.59 -4.97
N SER A 7 -5.57 -12.48 -5.27
CA SER A 7 -6.27 -13.39 -6.15
C SER A 7 -6.99 -12.63 -7.26
N TYR A 8 -6.83 -13.07 -8.50
CA TYR A 8 -7.64 -12.66 -9.65
C TYR A 8 -8.59 -13.79 -10.02
N CYS A 9 -9.84 -13.48 -10.36
CA CYS A 9 -10.85 -14.49 -10.59
C CYS A 9 -11.60 -14.25 -11.91
N GLU A 10 -11.34 -15.10 -12.90
CA GLU A 10 -12.11 -15.14 -14.16
C GLU A 10 -13.32 -16.08 -14.08
N TYR A 11 -13.33 -16.98 -13.08
CA TYR A 11 -14.47 -17.86 -12.81
C TYR A 11 -15.71 -17.05 -12.41
N PRO A 12 -16.92 -17.42 -12.83
CA PRO A 12 -18.13 -16.66 -12.52
C PRO A 12 -18.35 -16.45 -11.03
N LEU A 13 -18.42 -15.20 -10.60
CA LEU A 13 -18.69 -14.84 -9.21
C LEU A 13 -20.20 -14.60 -8.99
N PRO A 14 -20.76 -15.10 -7.88
CA PRO A 14 -22.13 -14.78 -7.47
C PRO A 14 -22.20 -13.38 -6.85
N LEU A 15 -22.09 -12.37 -7.70
CA LEU A 15 -22.02 -10.97 -7.27
C LEU A 15 -23.26 -10.52 -6.52
N PRO A 16 -23.14 -9.65 -5.49
CA PRO A 16 -24.30 -9.02 -4.88
C PRO A 16 -25.01 -8.12 -5.90
N GLU A 17 -26.32 -7.98 -5.75
CA GLU A 17 -27.13 -7.06 -6.59
C GLU A 17 -26.87 -5.61 -6.14
N PHE A 18 -25.94 -4.94 -6.78
CA PHE A 18 -25.69 -3.52 -6.57
C PHE A 18 -26.74 -2.66 -7.26
N THR A 19 -27.19 -1.64 -6.56
CA THR A 19 -28.03 -0.61 -7.15
C THR A 19 -27.20 0.35 -8.02
N GLU A 20 -27.84 1.02 -8.97
CA GLU A 20 -27.17 2.06 -9.76
C GLU A 20 -26.57 3.19 -8.90
N GLU A 21 -27.16 3.46 -7.74
CA GLU A 21 -26.67 4.48 -6.79
C GLU A 21 -25.38 4.02 -6.11
N GLU A 22 -25.31 2.76 -5.72
CA GLU A 22 -24.09 2.17 -5.11
C GLU A 22 -22.94 2.11 -6.11
N ILE A 23 -23.21 1.72 -7.35
CA ILE A 23 -22.21 1.75 -8.42
C ILE A 23 -21.68 3.18 -8.63
N LYS A 24 -22.57 4.19 -8.67
CA LYS A 24 -22.16 5.59 -8.79
C LYS A 24 -21.37 6.10 -7.59
N ASP A 25 -21.70 5.64 -6.37
CA ASP A 25 -20.99 6.01 -5.17
C ASP A 25 -19.56 5.48 -5.18
N ILE A 26 -19.36 4.23 -5.56
CA ILE A 26 -18.05 3.60 -5.69
C ILE A 26 -17.19 4.33 -6.74
N HIS A 27 -17.70 4.55 -7.94
CA HIS A 27 -16.99 5.31 -8.98
C HIS A 27 -16.65 6.75 -8.57
N ALA A 28 -17.45 7.35 -7.70
CA ALA A 28 -17.17 8.70 -7.19
C ALA A 28 -16.13 8.70 -6.05
N GLY A 29 -15.94 7.58 -5.37
CA GLY A 29 -14.96 7.40 -4.30
C GLY A 29 -13.55 7.17 -4.81
N ASP A 30 -13.41 6.29 -5.79
CA ASP A 30 -12.14 5.99 -6.46
C ASP A 30 -12.31 5.97 -7.99
N PRO A 31 -12.04 7.09 -8.68
CA PRO A 31 -12.15 7.18 -10.12
C PRO A 31 -11.15 6.30 -10.89
N ASP A 32 -10.07 5.88 -10.24
CA ASP A 32 -9.01 5.06 -10.83
C ASP A 32 -9.28 3.56 -10.63
N GLU A 33 -10.26 3.19 -9.81
CA GLU A 33 -10.66 1.80 -9.54
C GLU A 33 -11.44 1.22 -10.72
N LYS A 34 -10.72 0.76 -11.72
CA LYS A 34 -11.28 0.18 -12.95
C LYS A 34 -11.89 -1.21 -12.76
N GLY A 35 -11.49 -1.93 -11.72
CA GLY A 35 -11.91 -3.30 -11.44
C GLY A 35 -13.39 -3.47 -11.18
N TRP A 36 -14.12 -2.38 -10.96
CA TRP A 36 -15.57 -2.43 -10.76
C TRP A 36 -16.36 -2.68 -12.04
N GLU A 37 -15.83 -2.30 -13.20
CA GLU A 37 -16.46 -2.52 -14.50
C GLU A 37 -16.25 -3.96 -15.00
N ASP A 38 -15.11 -4.56 -14.66
CA ASP A 38 -14.81 -5.96 -14.91
C ASP A 38 -14.23 -6.63 -13.65
N TRP A 39 -15.05 -7.48 -13.00
CA TRP A 39 -14.67 -8.22 -11.79
C TRP A 39 -13.42 -9.08 -11.96
N LYS A 40 -13.05 -9.41 -13.17
CA LYS A 40 -11.84 -10.18 -13.47
C LYS A 40 -10.56 -9.41 -13.19
N ASP A 41 -10.63 -8.08 -13.27
CA ASP A 41 -9.49 -7.19 -13.01
C ASP A 41 -9.39 -6.78 -11.53
N VAL A 42 -10.32 -7.23 -10.67
CA VAL A 42 -10.28 -6.93 -9.24
C VAL A 42 -9.18 -7.70 -8.54
N GLU A 43 -8.37 -6.99 -7.76
CA GLU A 43 -7.35 -7.55 -6.87
C GLU A 43 -7.99 -8.01 -5.56
N TRP A 44 -8.48 -9.25 -5.54
CA TRP A 44 -9.03 -9.83 -4.32
C TRP A 44 -7.93 -10.19 -3.34
N GLN A 45 -8.14 -9.90 -2.06
CA GLN A 45 -7.22 -10.27 -0.99
C GLN A 45 -7.63 -11.60 -0.36
N THR A 46 -6.66 -12.44 -0.01
CA THR A 46 -6.90 -13.66 0.77
C THR A 46 -5.85 -13.85 1.85
N LYS A 47 -6.24 -14.51 2.96
CA LYS A 47 -5.35 -14.92 4.05
C LYS A 47 -5.37 -16.44 4.26
N ASP A 48 -6.11 -17.16 3.47
CA ASP A 48 -6.29 -18.61 3.61
C ASP A 48 -5.27 -19.42 2.80
N MET A 49 -4.28 -18.72 2.22
CA MET A 49 -3.19 -19.29 1.45
C MET A 49 -1.85 -19.22 2.21
N GLU A 50 -0.73 -19.14 1.51
CA GLU A 50 0.61 -19.16 2.13
C GLU A 50 0.97 -17.83 2.85
N ASN A 51 0.25 -16.73 2.57
CA ASN A 51 0.50 -15.38 3.10
C ASN A 51 1.91 -14.87 2.83
N CYS A 52 2.43 -15.18 1.64
CA CYS A 52 3.77 -14.84 1.18
C CYS A 52 3.80 -13.73 0.12
N LEU A 53 2.70 -13.01 -0.10
CA LEU A 53 2.48 -12.07 -1.19
C LEU A 53 2.42 -12.76 -2.56
N ASP A 54 1.95 -14.00 -2.58
CA ASP A 54 1.76 -14.75 -3.80
C ASP A 54 0.53 -14.25 -4.57
N VAL A 55 0.55 -14.50 -5.90
CA VAL A 55 -0.56 -14.14 -6.78
C VAL A 55 -1.23 -15.41 -7.28
N TYR A 56 -2.53 -15.52 -7.02
CA TYR A 56 -3.37 -16.64 -7.44
C TYR A 56 -4.28 -16.19 -8.58
N ASN A 57 -4.30 -16.95 -9.68
CA ASN A 57 -5.21 -16.74 -10.80
C ASN A 57 -6.19 -17.90 -10.86
N ILE A 58 -7.47 -17.60 -10.74
CA ILE A 58 -8.58 -18.55 -10.92
C ILE A 58 -9.10 -18.34 -12.33
N GLU A 59 -8.79 -19.29 -13.23
CA GLU A 59 -9.19 -19.23 -14.63
C GLU A 59 -10.70 -19.45 -14.80
N ASP A 60 -11.21 -19.21 -15.98
CA ASP A 60 -12.65 -19.32 -16.31
C ASP A 60 -13.18 -20.76 -16.21
N ASP A 61 -12.30 -21.77 -16.38
CA ASP A 61 -12.61 -23.19 -16.17
C ASP A 61 -12.51 -23.65 -14.71
N GLY A 62 -12.13 -22.75 -13.80
CA GLY A 62 -11.95 -23.00 -12.37
C GLY A 62 -10.58 -23.53 -11.98
N GLN A 63 -9.64 -23.72 -12.91
CA GLN A 63 -8.28 -24.09 -12.57
C GLN A 63 -7.55 -22.94 -11.90
N ILE A 64 -6.85 -23.23 -10.80
CA ILE A 64 -6.06 -22.24 -10.08
C ILE A 64 -4.58 -22.39 -10.44
N TYR A 65 -3.95 -21.26 -10.71
CA TYR A 65 -2.51 -21.12 -10.85
C TYR A 65 -1.96 -20.18 -9.81
N VAL A 66 -0.76 -20.45 -9.32
CA VAL A 66 -0.06 -19.61 -8.34
C VAL A 66 1.25 -19.12 -8.92
N ARG A 67 1.52 -17.85 -8.72
CA ARG A 67 2.83 -17.24 -8.94
C ARG A 67 3.40 -16.85 -7.61
N GLY A 68 4.41 -17.55 -7.15
CA GLY A 68 5.11 -17.28 -5.92
C GLY A 68 5.90 -15.99 -5.99
N THR A 69 6.25 -15.45 -4.84
CA THR A 69 7.13 -14.30 -4.70
C THR A 69 8.47 -14.77 -4.12
N ASP A 70 9.52 -14.72 -4.92
CA ASP A 70 10.87 -15.07 -4.48
C ASP A 70 11.52 -13.88 -3.77
N TRP A 71 12.05 -14.14 -2.57
CA TRP A 71 12.72 -13.16 -1.72
C TRP A 71 14.22 -13.40 -1.73
N PHE A 72 15.00 -12.39 -2.04
CA PHE A 72 16.46 -12.50 -1.99
C PHE A 72 17.12 -11.25 -1.40
N GLU A 73 18.23 -11.45 -0.72
CA GLU A 73 19.05 -10.38 -0.19
C GLU A 73 20.13 -9.99 -1.21
N THR A 74 20.21 -8.72 -1.53
CA THR A 74 21.25 -8.19 -2.41
C THR A 74 22.60 -8.11 -1.69
N GLU A 75 23.70 -8.01 -2.42
CA GLU A 75 25.05 -7.80 -1.86
C GLU A 75 25.15 -6.57 -0.94
N LYS A 76 24.21 -5.64 -1.01
CA LYS A 76 24.14 -4.45 -0.15
C LYS A 76 23.26 -4.65 1.10
N GLY A 77 22.75 -5.86 1.33
CA GLY A 77 21.86 -6.16 2.47
C GLY A 77 20.42 -5.64 2.28
N GLU A 78 20.04 -5.27 1.06
CA GLU A 78 18.66 -4.91 0.73
C GLU A 78 17.86 -6.16 0.37
N VAL A 79 16.68 -6.32 0.93
CA VAL A 79 15.74 -7.39 0.54
C VAL A 79 14.97 -6.93 -0.70
N LYS A 80 14.98 -7.76 -1.76
CA LYS A 80 14.21 -7.56 -2.98
C LYS A 80 13.33 -8.76 -3.24
N THR A 81 12.29 -8.54 -4.05
CA THR A 81 11.36 -9.57 -4.50
C THR A 81 11.43 -9.70 -6.01
N GLU A 82 11.32 -10.92 -6.51
CA GLU A 82 11.10 -11.21 -7.93
C GLU A 82 9.87 -12.10 -8.08
N GLU A 83 9.17 -11.97 -9.20
CA GLU A 83 8.07 -12.86 -9.52
C GLU A 83 8.62 -14.25 -9.83
N GLY A 84 8.09 -15.25 -9.13
CA GLY A 84 8.40 -16.65 -9.36
C GLY A 84 7.75 -17.22 -10.64
N SER A 85 7.96 -18.50 -10.87
CA SER A 85 7.30 -19.22 -11.97
C SER A 85 5.81 -19.39 -11.71
N LEU A 86 5.02 -19.44 -12.79
CA LEU A 86 3.60 -19.79 -12.70
C LEU A 86 3.47 -21.30 -12.55
N GLU A 87 2.87 -21.74 -11.44
CA GLU A 87 2.69 -23.15 -11.12
C GLU A 87 1.20 -23.49 -10.96
N LYS A 88 0.85 -24.73 -11.26
CA LYS A 88 -0.49 -25.21 -11.04
C LYS A 88 -0.72 -25.46 -9.54
N PHE A 89 -1.78 -24.89 -8.99
CA PHE A 89 -2.20 -25.16 -7.62
C PHE A 89 -2.89 -26.54 -7.56
N GLU A 90 -2.45 -27.43 -6.67
CA GLU A 90 -2.96 -28.81 -6.61
C GLU A 90 -3.60 -29.16 -5.25
N LYS A 91 -3.74 -28.16 -4.37
CA LYS A 91 -4.29 -28.40 -3.02
C LYS A 91 -5.82 -28.44 -3.04
N THR A 92 -6.38 -29.13 -2.05
CA THR A 92 -7.80 -29.05 -1.71
C THR A 92 -7.94 -28.12 -0.53
N ALA A 93 -8.75 -27.07 -0.64
CA ALA A 93 -8.91 -26.04 0.36
C ALA A 93 -10.27 -25.34 0.27
N GLU A 94 -10.67 -24.69 1.34
CA GLU A 94 -11.66 -23.62 1.32
C GLU A 94 -10.89 -22.31 1.39
N ILE A 95 -11.18 -21.38 0.49
CA ILE A 95 -10.45 -20.12 0.34
C ILE A 95 -11.44 -18.98 0.42
N ASN A 96 -11.29 -18.15 1.45
CA ASN A 96 -12.01 -16.88 1.50
C ASN A 96 -11.18 -15.80 0.83
N PHE A 97 -11.81 -15.04 -0.05
CA PHE A 97 -11.20 -13.87 -0.67
C PHE A 97 -12.17 -12.71 -0.67
N TYR A 98 -11.66 -11.52 -0.47
CA TYR A 98 -12.47 -10.34 -0.20
C TYR A 98 -11.86 -9.09 -0.81
N GLN A 99 -12.72 -8.08 -1.01
CA GLN A 99 -12.29 -6.74 -1.37
C GLN A 99 -13.18 -5.69 -0.71
N MET A 100 -12.60 -4.56 -0.39
CA MET A 100 -13.32 -3.38 0.07
C MET A 100 -13.27 -2.31 -1.01
N PHE A 101 -14.40 -2.05 -1.64
CA PHE A 101 -14.55 -0.96 -2.59
C PHE A 101 -14.87 0.33 -1.87
N THR A 102 -14.00 1.30 -2.06
CA THR A 102 -14.11 2.59 -1.41
C THR A 102 -15.05 3.51 -2.17
N GLY A 103 -16.24 3.74 -1.65
CA GLY A 103 -17.17 4.72 -2.20
C GLY A 103 -16.94 6.15 -1.66
N LYS A 104 -17.70 7.11 -2.18
CA LYS A 104 -17.70 8.49 -1.72
C LYS A 104 -18.39 8.65 -0.36
N GLU A 105 -19.51 7.96 -0.15
CA GLU A 105 -20.33 8.04 1.07
C GLU A 105 -20.26 6.74 1.88
N TYR A 106 -20.07 5.60 1.21
CA TYR A 106 -20.02 4.28 1.82
C TYR A 106 -18.82 3.48 1.32
N ASP A 107 -18.33 2.61 2.18
CA ASP A 107 -17.39 1.55 1.80
C ASP A 107 -18.16 0.24 1.65
N HIS A 108 -17.84 -0.54 0.62
CA HIS A 108 -18.55 -1.76 0.27
C HIS A 108 -17.60 -2.96 0.43
N TRP A 109 -17.83 -3.76 1.46
CA TRP A 109 -17.11 -5.00 1.69
C TRP A 109 -17.81 -6.15 0.96
N VAL A 110 -17.06 -6.90 0.18
CA VAL A 110 -17.54 -8.10 -0.49
C VAL A 110 -16.61 -9.25 -0.18
N GLU A 111 -17.15 -10.37 0.28
CA GLU A 111 -16.39 -11.56 0.63
C GLU A 111 -17.01 -12.79 -0.03
N PHE A 112 -16.16 -13.58 -0.68
CA PHE A 112 -16.50 -14.86 -1.29
C PHE A 112 -15.75 -16.00 -0.62
N LYS A 113 -16.33 -17.20 -0.74
CA LYS A 113 -15.70 -18.45 -0.36
C LYS A 113 -15.68 -19.39 -1.54
N ALA A 114 -14.50 -19.83 -1.94
CA ALA A 114 -14.31 -20.84 -2.95
C ALA A 114 -14.03 -22.21 -2.30
N THR A 115 -14.76 -23.23 -2.75
CA THR A 115 -14.46 -24.63 -2.46
C THR A 115 -13.61 -25.20 -3.56
N VAL A 116 -12.36 -25.58 -3.24
CA VAL A 116 -11.35 -26.05 -4.18
C VAL A 116 -11.06 -27.53 -3.96
N TRP A 117 -11.06 -28.32 -5.02
CA TRP A 117 -10.68 -29.73 -5.01
C TRP A 117 -9.54 -29.98 -6.00
N LYS A 118 -8.36 -30.34 -5.47
CA LYS A 118 -7.14 -30.61 -6.27
C LYS A 118 -6.82 -29.47 -7.24
N GLY A 119 -6.91 -28.24 -6.75
CA GLY A 119 -6.59 -27.04 -7.51
C GLY A 119 -7.66 -26.56 -8.47
N GLU A 120 -8.83 -27.16 -8.47
CA GLU A 120 -9.96 -26.77 -9.30
C GLU A 120 -11.12 -26.28 -8.43
N VAL A 121 -11.63 -25.09 -8.73
CA VAL A 121 -12.80 -24.51 -8.09
C VAL A 121 -14.02 -25.36 -8.42
N LYS A 122 -14.77 -25.78 -7.41
CA LYS A 122 -16.03 -26.51 -7.55
C LYS A 122 -17.24 -25.63 -7.35
N GLU A 123 -17.11 -24.65 -6.48
CA GLU A 123 -18.17 -23.74 -6.12
C GLU A 123 -17.58 -22.45 -5.55
N ILE A 124 -18.21 -21.32 -5.85
CA ILE A 124 -17.96 -20.04 -5.17
C ILE A 124 -19.30 -19.55 -4.62
N GLU A 125 -19.31 -19.18 -3.35
CA GLU A 125 -20.47 -18.60 -2.68
C GLU A 125 -20.15 -17.18 -2.19
N LEU A 126 -21.13 -16.27 -2.23
CA LEU A 126 -21.07 -14.97 -1.59
C LEU A 126 -21.29 -15.20 -0.08
N VAL A 127 -20.26 -14.93 0.74
CA VAL A 127 -20.32 -15.07 2.19
C VAL A 127 -20.89 -13.83 2.83
N GLU A 128 -20.39 -12.66 2.43
CA GLU A 128 -20.81 -11.40 3.03
C GLU A 128 -20.80 -10.28 1.99
N TYR A 129 -21.84 -9.47 2.02
CA TYR A 129 -21.87 -8.12 1.45
C TYR A 129 -22.28 -7.15 2.54
N LYS A 130 -21.43 -6.13 2.77
CA LYS A 130 -21.64 -5.17 3.83
C LYS A 130 -21.37 -3.76 3.34
N LYS A 131 -22.30 -2.87 3.62
CA LYS A 131 -22.20 -1.45 3.31
C LYS A 131 -21.97 -0.69 4.61
N GLU A 132 -20.85 0.03 4.72
CA GLU A 132 -20.46 0.78 5.90
C GLU A 132 -20.37 2.27 5.58
N ASP A 133 -20.85 3.11 6.48
CA ASP A 133 -20.67 4.56 6.39
C ASP A 133 -19.16 4.87 6.55
N ASN A 134 -18.62 5.67 5.64
CA ASN A 134 -17.18 5.96 5.62
C ASN A 134 -16.82 7.35 6.18
N SER A 135 -17.75 8.03 6.83
CA SER A 135 -17.56 9.37 7.39
C SER A 135 -16.35 9.44 8.34
N ASP A 136 -16.20 8.45 9.24
CA ASP A 136 -15.06 8.39 10.17
C ASP A 136 -13.71 8.27 9.44
N ARG A 137 -13.66 7.52 8.34
CA ARG A 137 -12.47 7.38 7.50
C ARG A 137 -12.13 8.69 6.80
N LEU A 138 -13.12 9.37 6.25
CA LEU A 138 -12.94 10.66 5.58
C LEU A 138 -12.47 11.73 6.57
N ASP A 139 -13.06 11.80 7.74
CA ASP A 139 -12.63 12.70 8.82
C ASP A 139 -11.19 12.44 9.24
N PHE A 140 -10.81 11.18 9.39
CA PHE A 140 -9.43 10.79 9.69
C PHE A 140 -8.45 11.20 8.58
N GLN A 141 -8.82 11.00 7.31
CA GLN A 141 -7.99 11.40 6.18
C GLN A 141 -7.80 12.92 6.13
N GLU A 142 -8.85 13.69 6.40
CA GLU A 142 -8.76 15.15 6.45
C GLU A 142 -7.85 15.64 7.58
N GLN A 143 -7.99 15.06 8.78
CA GLN A 143 -7.11 15.33 9.91
C GLN A 143 -5.65 15.01 9.58
N MET A 144 -5.37 13.88 8.93
CA MET A 144 -4.02 13.49 8.51
C MET A 144 -3.45 14.46 7.47
N LYS A 145 -4.22 14.86 6.45
CA LYS A 145 -3.80 15.88 5.48
C LYS A 145 -3.42 17.18 6.18
N HIS A 146 -4.25 17.65 7.11
CA HIS A 146 -3.96 18.86 7.87
C HIS A 146 -2.68 18.75 8.73
N GLN A 147 -2.42 17.61 9.36
CA GLN A 147 -1.18 17.36 10.10
C GLN A 147 0.05 17.37 9.19
N ILE A 148 -0.04 16.74 8.01
CA ILE A 148 1.04 16.74 7.01
C ILE A 148 1.35 18.16 6.53
N GLU A 149 0.33 18.97 6.26
CA GLU A 149 0.50 20.37 5.84
C GLU A 149 1.16 21.21 6.93
N LYS A 150 0.72 21.07 8.19
CA LYS A 150 1.39 21.69 9.34
C LYS A 150 2.85 21.26 9.47
N GLY A 151 3.14 19.98 9.27
CA GLY A 151 4.51 19.47 9.27
C GLY A 151 5.37 20.07 8.17
N LYS A 152 4.85 20.17 6.94
CA LYS A 152 5.53 20.83 5.80
C LYS A 152 5.79 22.32 6.05
N SER A 153 4.83 23.02 6.67
CA SER A 153 4.95 24.44 7.05
C SER A 153 6.04 24.64 8.10
N ARG A 154 6.07 23.81 9.16
CA ARG A 154 7.13 23.84 10.19
C ARG A 154 8.52 23.55 9.59
N GLY A 155 8.62 22.62 8.66
CA GLY A 155 9.88 22.32 7.96
C GLY A 155 10.40 23.51 7.13
N LYS A 156 9.52 24.28 6.48
CA LYS A 156 9.90 25.51 5.75
C LYS A 156 10.40 26.61 6.71
N LEU A 157 9.73 26.83 7.85
CA LEU A 157 10.14 27.79 8.88
C LEU A 157 11.49 27.39 9.49
N TYR A 158 11.72 26.10 9.77
CA TYR A 158 13.00 25.62 10.27
C TYR A 158 14.15 25.84 9.24
N LYS A 159 13.91 25.60 7.96
CA LYS A 159 14.88 25.90 6.91
C LYS A 159 15.20 27.40 6.85
N ALA A 160 14.18 28.25 6.89
CA ALA A 160 14.36 29.70 6.90
C ALA A 160 15.16 30.16 8.13
N TYR A 161 14.83 29.69 9.32
CA TYR A 161 15.60 29.94 10.54
C TYR A 161 17.08 29.53 10.41
N ARG A 162 17.34 28.32 9.90
CA ARG A 162 18.69 27.83 9.70
C ARG A 162 19.50 28.69 8.76
N TYR A 163 18.91 29.13 7.64
CA TYR A 163 19.60 29.99 6.68
C TYR A 163 19.79 31.42 7.18
N MET A 164 18.82 31.99 7.88
CA MET A 164 18.88 33.40 8.30
C MET A 164 19.71 33.63 9.57
N LEU A 165 19.70 32.66 10.49
CA LEU A 165 20.34 32.84 11.80
C LEU A 165 21.53 31.90 12.03
N VAL A 166 21.35 30.60 11.79
CA VAL A 166 22.38 29.62 12.12
C VAL A 166 23.57 29.69 11.19
N LYS A 167 23.36 29.78 9.90
CA LYS A 167 24.45 29.83 8.90
C LYS A 167 25.38 31.08 9.04
N PRO A 168 24.84 32.31 9.20
CA PRO A 168 25.70 33.47 9.45
C PRO A 168 26.53 33.34 10.72
N LEU A 169 25.96 32.80 11.82
CA LEU A 169 26.69 32.58 13.07
C LEU A 169 27.81 31.55 12.91
N GLU A 170 27.59 30.45 12.17
CA GLU A 170 28.63 29.47 11.86
C GLU A 170 29.79 30.13 11.08
N ILE A 171 29.51 30.96 10.09
CA ILE A 171 30.51 31.69 9.31
C ILE A 171 31.29 32.66 10.20
N THR A 172 30.61 33.44 11.04
CA THR A 172 31.25 34.38 11.97
C THR A 172 32.18 33.63 12.93
N ARG A 173 31.76 32.48 13.44
CA ARG A 173 32.61 31.65 14.32
C ARG A 173 33.87 31.16 13.61
N LEU A 174 33.77 30.74 12.34
CA LEU A 174 34.93 30.31 11.56
C LEU A 174 35.91 31.47 11.29
N ILE A 175 35.40 32.67 11.00
CA ILE A 175 36.23 33.87 10.82
C ILE A 175 36.98 34.22 12.11
N LEU A 176 36.30 34.22 13.26
CA LEU A 176 36.90 34.47 14.54
C LEU A 176 37.98 33.42 14.88
N ALA A 177 37.72 32.14 14.63
CA ALA A 177 38.68 31.08 14.85
C ALA A 177 39.94 31.24 13.97
N PHE A 178 39.78 31.73 12.74
CA PHE A 178 40.89 32.04 11.85
C PHE A 178 41.75 33.19 12.41
N PHE A 179 41.16 34.29 12.89
CA PHE A 179 41.88 35.41 13.46
C PHE A 179 42.61 35.02 14.76
N VAL A 180 42.00 34.24 15.64
CA VAL A 180 42.64 33.69 16.83
C VAL A 180 43.85 32.83 16.44
N GLY A 181 43.73 31.96 15.44
CA GLY A 181 44.87 31.18 14.95
C GLY A 181 45.99 32.03 14.36
N LEU A 182 45.65 33.19 13.76
CA LEU A 182 46.63 34.14 13.22
C LEU A 182 47.41 34.83 14.35
N THR A 183 46.73 35.27 15.43
CA THR A 183 47.39 35.90 16.60
C THR A 183 48.39 34.95 17.24
N PHE A 184 48.04 33.67 17.45
CA PHE A 184 48.99 32.66 17.96
C PHE A 184 50.19 32.43 17.04
N LYS A 185 50.03 32.56 15.73
CA LYS A 185 51.17 32.48 14.80
C LYS A 185 52.09 33.70 14.91
N ILE A 186 51.52 34.90 15.06
CA ILE A 186 52.27 36.15 15.19
C ILE A 186 53.05 36.15 16.52
N GLU A 187 52.45 35.73 17.64
CA GLU A 187 53.09 35.63 18.92
C GLU A 187 54.30 34.69 18.91
N ARG A 188 54.28 33.65 18.09
CA ARG A 188 55.47 32.76 17.91
C ARG A 188 56.62 33.36 17.15
N TRP A 189 56.39 34.48 16.45
CA TRP A 189 57.40 35.16 15.61
C TRP A 189 57.97 36.43 16.27
N LEU A 190 57.38 36.86 17.39
CA LEU A 190 57.91 38.00 18.17
C LEU A 190 58.89 37.43 19.19
N PRO A 191 60.13 38.01 19.29
CA PRO A 191 61.18 37.60 20.20
C PRO A 191 60.80 37.88 21.65
#